data_b6c19395bd2a88ab52f134103efc1356
#
_entry.id   b6c19395bd2a88ab52f134103efc1356
#
_cell.length_a   1.000
_cell.length_b   1.000
_cell.length_c   1.000
_cell.angle_alpha   90.00
_cell.angle_beta   90.00
_cell.angle_gamma   90.00
#
_symmetry.space_group_name_H-M   'P 1'
#
loop_
_entity.id
_entity.type
_entity.pdbx_description
1 polymer ?
#
loop_
_entity_poly.entity_id
_entity_poly.type
_entity_poly.pdbx_seq_one_letter_code
_entity_poly.pdbx_strand_id
1 'polypeptide(L)'
;MQICLNPIIAFGPNDPPLKYLLNLKDIVQNSECKATKEILDYFSVEESTWNPQKVAATEDLNIHILRSLESHNTVAIQGPPGTGKTYRMGRLVAQLLSERKSVLVTALTNEALKVVASKEDLKPYLESGKVSKTSLTIDERHELPKLVANEGNVCNATPGHLSLATFYISSGWAKDMLETTPFDYVIVDEASQALLPMIAASKKLGSKVVWIGDQKQLAPIVKTNEDKINTCGWSPIVKGFDTLCNNIPMPTFMLSDTF
;
A
#
# COMPACT_ATOMS: atom_id res chain seq x y z
N MET A 1 -9.21 33.66 23.36
CA MET A 1 -8.37 32.57 22.85
C MET A 1 -7.57 32.01 24.03
N GLN A 2 -8.08 30.96 24.68
CA GLN A 2 -7.37 30.33 25.80
C GLN A 2 -6.30 29.40 25.21
N ILE A 3 -5.05 29.75 25.43
CA ILE A 3 -3.92 28.85 25.10
C ILE A 3 -3.93 27.73 26.15
N CYS A 4 -4.09 26.53 25.71
CA CYS A 4 -4.00 25.35 26.56
C CYS A 4 -2.56 25.24 27.08
N LEU A 5 -2.34 25.51 28.35
CA LEU A 5 -1.02 25.59 28.97
C LEU A 5 -0.36 24.24 29.26
N ASN A 6 -1.07 23.12 29.04
CA ASN A 6 -0.54 21.77 29.21
C ASN A 6 -0.87 20.92 27.97
N PRO A 7 -0.04 20.95 26.93
CA PRO A 7 -0.22 20.01 25.82
C PRO A 7 0.00 18.60 26.33
N ILE A 8 -1.01 17.75 26.23
CA ILE A 8 -0.85 16.31 26.44
C ILE A 8 -0.16 15.76 25.20
N ILE A 9 1.12 15.44 25.32
CA ILE A 9 1.84 14.73 24.28
C ILE A 9 1.63 13.23 24.54
N ALA A 10 0.83 12.58 23.71
CA ALA A 10 0.70 11.14 23.73
C ALA A 10 1.90 10.52 23.00
N PHE A 11 2.75 9.82 23.74
CA PHE A 11 3.81 8.98 23.15
C PHE A 11 3.19 7.63 22.81
N GLY A 12 3.00 7.36 21.52
CA GLY A 12 2.74 6.00 21.05
C GLY A 12 4.03 5.15 21.10
N PRO A 13 3.93 3.83 20.91
CA PRO A 13 5.12 2.98 20.80
C PRO A 13 6.01 3.51 19.66
N ASN A 14 7.25 3.87 20.01
CA ASN A 14 8.22 4.44 19.06
C ASN A 14 8.83 3.40 18.13
N ASP A 15 8.58 2.11 18.37
CA ASP A 15 9.13 1.01 17.60
C ASP A 15 8.01 0.23 16.90
N PRO A 16 8.23 -0.20 15.66
CA PRO A 16 7.31 -1.12 15.01
C PRO A 16 7.22 -2.41 15.84
N PRO A 17 6.05 -3.08 15.86
CA PRO A 17 5.90 -4.33 16.61
C PRO A 17 6.97 -5.36 16.20
N LEU A 18 7.61 -5.99 17.18
CA LEU A 18 8.65 -7.00 16.93
C LEU A 18 8.17 -8.08 15.95
N LYS A 19 6.93 -8.51 16.06
CA LYS A 19 6.33 -9.49 15.15
C LYS A 19 6.36 -9.03 13.69
N TYR A 20 6.14 -7.75 13.44
CA TYR A 20 6.24 -7.18 12.11
C TYR A 20 7.66 -7.28 11.54
N LEU A 21 8.66 -6.90 12.32
CA LEU A 21 10.07 -6.98 11.90
C LEU A 21 10.49 -8.45 11.65
N LEU A 22 10.02 -9.38 12.48
CA LEU A 22 10.26 -10.81 12.26
C LEU A 22 9.59 -11.32 10.99
N ASN A 23 8.34 -10.91 10.70
CA ASN A 23 7.68 -11.25 9.45
C ASN A 23 8.49 -10.77 8.23
N LEU A 24 8.97 -9.51 8.25
CA LEU A 24 9.78 -8.96 7.17
C LEU A 24 11.10 -9.72 7.01
N LYS A 25 11.75 -10.06 8.12
CA LYS A 25 12.97 -10.89 8.12
C LYS A 25 12.72 -12.24 7.47
N ASP A 26 11.65 -12.93 7.86
CA ASP A 26 11.31 -14.24 7.31
C ASP A 26 11.01 -14.17 5.81
N ILE A 27 10.30 -13.12 5.35
CA ILE A 27 10.04 -12.88 3.92
C ILE A 27 11.35 -12.71 3.14
N VAL A 28 12.31 -11.95 3.68
CA VAL A 28 13.62 -11.74 3.05
C VAL A 28 14.45 -13.02 3.01
N GLN A 29 14.42 -13.80 4.08
CA GLN A 29 15.21 -15.02 4.19
C GLN A 29 14.66 -16.19 3.36
N ASN A 30 13.34 -16.25 3.16
CA ASN A 30 12.67 -17.27 2.36
C ASN A 30 12.59 -16.85 0.88
N SER A 31 13.74 -16.68 0.25
CA SER A 31 13.90 -16.16 -1.11
C SER A 31 13.41 -17.09 -2.25
N GLU A 32 12.76 -18.20 -1.95
CA GLU A 32 12.22 -19.10 -2.98
C GLU A 32 11.01 -18.51 -3.72
N CYS A 33 10.33 -17.52 -3.13
CA CYS A 33 9.26 -16.80 -3.80
C CYS A 33 9.84 -15.87 -4.88
N LYS A 34 9.60 -16.20 -6.16
CA LYS A 34 10.09 -15.45 -7.32
C LYS A 34 9.78 -13.94 -7.23
N ALA A 35 8.55 -13.58 -6.84
CA ALA A 35 8.13 -12.18 -6.73
C ALA A 35 8.90 -11.40 -5.65
N THR A 36 9.27 -12.06 -4.56
CA THR A 36 10.07 -11.48 -3.47
C THR A 36 11.52 -11.31 -3.91
N LYS A 37 12.08 -12.33 -4.58
CA LYS A 37 13.45 -12.32 -5.07
C LYS A 37 13.68 -11.22 -6.10
N GLU A 38 12.78 -11.06 -7.06
CA GLU A 38 12.85 -10.00 -8.08
C GLU A 38 12.97 -8.61 -7.46
N ILE A 39 12.33 -8.34 -6.33
CA ILE A 39 12.37 -7.04 -5.65
C ILE A 39 13.62 -6.90 -4.78
N LEU A 40 14.02 -7.96 -4.09
CA LEU A 40 15.12 -7.90 -3.13
C LEU A 40 16.51 -7.98 -3.78
N ASP A 41 16.62 -8.50 -5.00
CA ASP A 41 17.88 -8.55 -5.75
C ASP A 41 18.30 -7.17 -6.32
N TYR A 42 17.43 -6.16 -6.29
CA TYR A 42 17.72 -4.82 -6.79
C TYR A 42 18.40 -3.91 -5.75
N PHE A 43 19.65 -4.20 -5.42
CA PHE A 43 20.44 -3.38 -4.49
C PHE A 43 21.28 -2.26 -5.14
N SER A 44 21.37 -2.20 -6.46
CA SER A 44 22.10 -1.15 -7.15
C SER A 44 21.16 -0.03 -7.56
N VAL A 45 21.36 1.16 -7.02
CA VAL A 45 20.71 2.38 -7.50
C VAL A 45 21.55 2.91 -8.66
N GLU A 46 21.29 2.49 -9.87
CA GLU A 46 21.71 3.22 -11.06
C GLU A 46 20.86 4.48 -11.19
N GLU A 47 21.37 5.51 -11.85
CA GLU A 47 20.62 6.76 -12.07
C GLU A 47 19.26 6.46 -12.70
N SER A 48 18.21 6.92 -12.04
CA SER A 48 16.84 6.65 -12.40
C SER A 48 16.50 7.18 -13.81
N THR A 49 16.03 6.30 -14.68
CA THR A 49 15.35 6.65 -15.92
C THR A 49 13.84 6.86 -15.71
N TRP A 50 13.40 7.01 -14.47
CA TRP A 50 11.99 7.17 -14.17
C TRP A 50 11.40 8.43 -14.84
N ASN A 51 10.53 8.20 -15.81
CA ASN A 51 9.79 9.24 -16.53
C ASN A 51 8.30 8.89 -16.57
N PRO A 52 7.52 9.21 -15.51
CA PRO A 52 6.11 8.86 -15.45
C PRO A 52 5.30 9.63 -16.51
N GLN A 53 4.37 8.94 -17.15
CA GLN A 53 3.42 9.54 -18.08
C GLN A 53 2.47 10.47 -17.28
N LYS A 54 2.40 11.74 -17.69
CA LYS A 54 1.45 12.68 -17.09
C LYS A 54 0.03 12.34 -17.53
N VAL A 55 -0.89 12.30 -16.58
CA VAL A 55 -2.32 12.10 -16.82
C VAL A 55 -3.05 13.36 -16.38
N ALA A 56 -3.79 13.98 -17.29
CA ALA A 56 -4.56 15.18 -17.00
C ALA A 56 -5.74 14.88 -16.06
N ALA A 57 -6.22 15.89 -15.34
CA ALA A 57 -7.38 15.74 -14.44
C ALA A 57 -8.65 15.27 -15.17
N THR A 58 -8.79 15.64 -16.44
CA THR A 58 -9.92 15.26 -17.31
C THR A 58 -9.85 13.83 -17.82
N GLU A 59 -8.70 13.17 -17.72
CA GLU A 59 -8.52 11.79 -18.17
C GLU A 59 -8.90 10.80 -17.06
N ASP A 60 -9.46 9.66 -17.47
CA ASP A 60 -9.75 8.57 -16.52
C ASP A 60 -8.51 7.72 -16.30
N LEU A 61 -7.82 7.98 -15.19
CA LEU A 61 -6.63 7.23 -14.77
C LEU A 61 -6.90 5.72 -14.69
N ASN A 62 -8.12 5.30 -14.31
CA ASN A 62 -8.44 3.89 -14.14
C ASN A 62 -8.33 3.12 -15.46
N ILE A 63 -8.71 3.75 -16.57
CA ILE A 63 -8.56 3.16 -17.91
C ILE A 63 -7.06 2.91 -18.21
N HIS A 64 -6.20 3.89 -17.90
CA HIS A 64 -4.76 3.74 -18.11
C HIS A 64 -4.16 2.63 -17.25
N ILE A 65 -4.56 2.56 -15.96
CA ILE A 65 -4.12 1.52 -15.03
C ILE A 65 -4.54 0.14 -15.52
N LEU A 66 -5.83 -0.06 -15.79
CA LEU A 66 -6.36 -1.37 -16.16
C LEU A 66 -5.80 -1.88 -17.47
N ARG A 67 -5.70 -1.01 -18.49
CA ARG A 67 -5.05 -1.35 -19.77
C ARG A 67 -3.58 -1.74 -19.57
N SER A 68 -2.84 -1.02 -18.74
CA SER A 68 -1.45 -1.36 -18.44
C SER A 68 -1.33 -2.71 -17.72
N LEU A 69 -2.28 -3.02 -16.84
CA LEU A 69 -2.32 -4.28 -16.11
C LEU A 69 -2.76 -5.48 -16.98
N GLU A 70 -3.18 -5.31 -18.23
CA GLU A 70 -3.38 -6.40 -19.17
C GLU A 70 -2.04 -7.05 -19.57
N SER A 71 -0.99 -6.24 -19.74
CA SER A 71 0.34 -6.67 -20.18
C SER A 71 1.40 -6.68 -19.07
N HIS A 72 1.13 -6.03 -17.94
CA HIS A 72 2.05 -5.92 -16.81
C HIS A 72 1.38 -6.39 -15.52
N ASN A 73 2.16 -6.88 -14.58
CA ASN A 73 1.66 -7.28 -13.26
C ASN A 73 1.74 -6.15 -12.22
N THR A 74 2.27 -5.01 -12.61
CA THR A 74 2.49 -3.89 -11.68
C THR A 74 2.42 -2.55 -12.40
N VAL A 75 1.88 -1.55 -11.70
CA VAL A 75 1.76 -0.15 -12.17
C VAL A 75 2.03 0.78 -10.99
N ALA A 76 2.74 1.87 -11.21
CA ALA A 76 2.94 2.90 -10.20
C ALA A 76 2.19 4.19 -10.55
N ILE A 77 1.64 4.82 -9.51
CA ILE A 77 0.95 6.10 -9.58
C ILE A 77 1.66 7.07 -8.66
N GLN A 78 2.19 8.12 -9.24
CA GLN A 78 2.74 9.23 -8.49
C GLN A 78 1.77 10.40 -8.48
N GLY A 79 1.61 11.03 -7.33
CA GLY A 79 0.87 12.28 -7.23
C GLY A 79 1.16 12.99 -5.92
N PRO A 80 1.39 14.31 -5.96
CA PRO A 80 1.49 15.13 -4.76
C PRO A 80 0.23 15.05 -3.89
N PRO A 81 0.28 15.56 -2.65
CA PRO A 81 -0.92 15.75 -1.85
C PRO A 81 -1.97 16.61 -2.59
N GLY A 82 -3.24 16.30 -2.42
CA GLY A 82 -4.33 17.06 -3.04
C GLY A 82 -4.65 16.72 -4.50
N THR A 83 -3.94 15.77 -5.14
CA THR A 83 -4.22 15.33 -6.53
C THR A 83 -5.33 14.30 -6.65
N GLY A 84 -6.07 14.02 -5.57
CA GLY A 84 -7.20 13.09 -5.60
C GLY A 84 -6.83 11.61 -5.68
N LYS A 85 -5.61 11.20 -5.32
CA LYS A 85 -5.16 9.79 -5.34
C LYS A 85 -6.18 8.85 -4.70
N THR A 86 -6.57 9.12 -3.46
CA THR A 86 -7.49 8.26 -2.70
C THR A 86 -8.92 8.25 -3.29
N TYR A 87 -9.36 9.35 -3.91
CA TYR A 87 -10.62 9.38 -4.64
C TYR A 87 -10.58 8.45 -5.86
N ARG A 88 -9.55 8.57 -6.68
CA ARG A 88 -9.36 7.73 -7.88
C ARG A 88 -9.17 6.26 -7.50
N MET A 89 -8.48 5.98 -6.39
CA MET A 89 -8.35 4.64 -5.85
C MET A 89 -9.70 4.03 -5.46
N GLY A 90 -10.59 4.79 -4.80
CA GLY A 90 -11.95 4.32 -4.47
C GLY A 90 -12.74 3.87 -5.71
N ARG A 91 -12.68 4.65 -6.78
CA ARG A 91 -13.30 4.31 -8.07
C ARG A 91 -12.67 3.06 -8.71
N LEU A 92 -11.34 2.94 -8.70
CA LEU A 92 -10.66 1.76 -9.21
C LEU A 92 -11.08 0.50 -8.45
N VAL A 93 -11.09 0.56 -7.11
CA VAL A 93 -11.53 -0.55 -6.27
C VAL A 93 -12.98 -0.92 -6.59
N ALA A 94 -13.90 0.05 -6.66
CA ALA A 94 -15.31 -0.21 -6.98
C ALA A 94 -15.46 -0.92 -8.33
N GLN A 95 -14.72 -0.51 -9.35
CA GLN A 95 -14.71 -1.16 -10.65
C GLN A 95 -14.22 -2.62 -10.55
N LEU A 96 -13.11 -2.87 -9.87
CA LEU A 96 -12.58 -4.22 -9.68
C LEU A 96 -13.56 -5.13 -8.94
N LEU A 97 -14.23 -4.61 -7.91
CA LEU A 97 -15.26 -5.36 -7.17
C LEU A 97 -16.47 -5.68 -8.05
N SER A 98 -16.87 -4.78 -8.96
CA SER A 98 -17.96 -5.03 -9.92
C SER A 98 -17.62 -6.17 -10.88
N GLU A 99 -16.36 -6.32 -11.21
CA GLU A 99 -15.78 -7.41 -12.01
C GLU A 99 -15.53 -8.69 -11.19
N ARG A 100 -16.02 -8.73 -9.94
CA ARG A 100 -15.84 -9.84 -8.99
C ARG A 100 -14.37 -10.17 -8.69
N LYS A 101 -13.47 -9.19 -8.74
CA LYS A 101 -12.08 -9.38 -8.33
C LYS A 101 -11.96 -9.34 -6.81
N SER A 102 -11.05 -10.14 -6.27
CA SER A 102 -10.63 -10.04 -4.87
C SER A 102 -9.58 -8.94 -4.74
N VAL A 103 -9.83 -7.96 -3.86
CA VAL A 103 -8.97 -6.78 -3.73
C VAL A 103 -8.48 -6.62 -2.30
N LEU A 104 -7.17 -6.41 -2.14
CA LEU A 104 -6.57 -5.94 -0.91
C LEU A 104 -6.14 -4.47 -1.08
N VAL A 105 -6.54 -3.60 -0.16
CA VAL A 105 -5.88 -2.30 0.02
C VAL A 105 -5.05 -2.36 1.28
N THR A 106 -3.77 -2.01 1.17
CA THR A 106 -2.85 -1.97 2.30
C THR A 106 -2.18 -0.60 2.39
N ALA A 107 -1.98 -0.12 3.62
CA ALA A 107 -1.37 1.17 3.93
C ALA A 107 -0.62 1.10 5.25
N LEU A 108 0.15 2.14 5.57
CA LEU A 108 0.87 2.23 6.84
C LEU A 108 -0.09 2.38 8.03
N THR A 109 -1.16 3.17 7.87
CA THR A 109 -2.03 3.60 8.98
C THR A 109 -3.46 3.07 8.85
N ASN A 110 -4.12 2.87 9.98
CA ASN A 110 -5.54 2.55 10.03
C ASN A 110 -6.41 3.70 9.50
N GLU A 111 -5.98 4.94 9.71
CA GLU A 111 -6.71 6.12 9.22
C GLU A 111 -6.75 6.17 7.68
N ALA A 112 -5.63 5.87 7.01
CA ALA A 112 -5.62 5.77 5.54
C ALA A 112 -6.64 4.73 5.04
N LEU A 113 -6.69 3.56 5.68
CA LEU A 113 -7.66 2.50 5.33
C LEU A 113 -9.11 2.92 5.59
N LYS A 114 -9.38 3.63 6.68
CA LYS A 114 -10.71 4.19 7.00
C LYS A 114 -11.15 5.19 5.93
N VAL A 115 -10.24 6.08 5.51
CA VAL A 115 -10.51 7.04 4.43
C VAL A 115 -10.87 6.34 3.12
N VAL A 116 -10.23 5.21 2.81
CA VAL A 116 -10.60 4.38 1.65
C VAL A 116 -12.01 3.82 1.82
N ALA A 117 -12.29 3.16 2.96
CA ALA A 117 -13.59 2.55 3.24
C ALA A 117 -14.76 3.54 3.15
N SER A 118 -14.51 4.82 3.46
CA SER A 118 -15.52 5.88 3.45
C SER A 118 -15.83 6.47 2.07
N LYS A 119 -15.17 6.02 0.98
CA LYS A 119 -15.39 6.58 -0.36
C LYS A 119 -16.80 6.23 -0.88
N GLU A 120 -17.44 7.21 -1.50
CA GLU A 120 -18.81 7.09 -1.99
C GLU A 120 -18.97 5.94 -2.98
N ASP A 121 -18.00 5.74 -3.87
CA ASP A 121 -18.00 4.64 -4.84
C ASP A 121 -17.99 3.25 -4.17
N LEU A 122 -17.51 3.14 -2.92
CA LEU A 122 -17.50 1.90 -2.15
C LEU A 122 -18.73 1.68 -1.27
N LYS A 123 -19.60 2.67 -1.13
CA LYS A 123 -20.80 2.60 -0.29
C LYS A 123 -21.70 1.39 -0.59
N PRO A 124 -22.00 1.03 -1.85
CA PRO A 124 -22.83 -0.15 -2.14
C PRO A 124 -22.19 -1.46 -1.65
N TYR A 125 -20.84 -1.55 -1.71
CA TYR A 125 -20.10 -2.71 -1.24
C TYR A 125 -20.01 -2.74 0.29
N LEU A 126 -19.87 -1.59 0.92
CA LEU A 126 -19.92 -1.44 2.36
C LEU A 126 -21.28 -1.88 2.91
N GLU A 127 -22.37 -1.38 2.33
CA GLU A 127 -23.74 -1.71 2.73
C GLU A 127 -24.07 -3.19 2.54
N SER A 128 -23.50 -3.83 1.53
CA SER A 128 -23.66 -5.28 1.28
C SER A 128 -22.71 -6.17 2.06
N GLY A 129 -21.92 -5.62 3.00
CA GLY A 129 -20.98 -6.37 3.83
C GLY A 129 -19.75 -6.94 3.09
N LYS A 130 -19.43 -6.37 1.94
CA LYS A 130 -18.30 -6.81 1.09
C LYS A 130 -17.00 -6.05 1.35
N VAL A 131 -16.98 -5.16 2.32
CA VAL A 131 -15.79 -4.43 2.75
C VAL A 131 -15.45 -4.87 4.16
N SER A 132 -14.27 -5.42 4.34
CA SER A 132 -13.77 -5.86 5.65
C SER A 132 -12.46 -5.18 6.01
N LYS A 133 -12.25 -4.90 7.28
CA LYS A 133 -11.00 -4.32 7.81
C LYS A 133 -10.53 -5.11 9.03
N THR A 134 -9.23 -5.33 9.11
CA THR A 134 -8.60 -5.90 10.29
C THR A 134 -8.63 -4.89 11.43
N SER A 135 -9.12 -5.28 12.59
CA SER A 135 -9.22 -4.43 13.80
C SER A 135 -10.05 -3.16 13.61
N LEU A 136 -11.26 -3.13 14.12
CA LEU A 136 -12.09 -1.92 14.12
C LEU A 136 -12.04 -1.25 15.49
N THR A 137 -11.74 0.05 15.49
CA THR A 137 -11.87 0.89 16.68
C THR A 137 -13.35 1.15 16.98
N ILE A 138 -13.66 1.67 18.19
CA ILE A 138 -15.01 2.05 18.58
C ILE A 138 -15.52 3.16 17.63
N ASP A 139 -14.68 4.14 17.31
CA ASP A 139 -15.04 5.23 16.43
C ASP A 139 -15.32 4.75 15.00
N GLU A 140 -14.52 3.84 14.47
CA GLU A 140 -14.78 3.24 13.15
C GLU A 140 -16.10 2.45 13.11
N ARG A 141 -16.48 1.77 14.18
CA ARG A 141 -17.79 1.09 14.28
C ARG A 141 -18.95 2.08 14.29
N HIS A 142 -18.76 3.27 14.86
CA HIS A 142 -19.77 4.33 14.86
C HIS A 142 -19.89 5.03 13.52
N GLU A 143 -18.76 5.38 12.91
CA GLU A 143 -18.73 6.13 11.64
C GLU A 143 -19.05 5.26 10.43
N LEU A 144 -18.62 4.00 10.45
CA LEU A 144 -18.81 3.03 9.37
C LEU A 144 -19.47 1.74 9.89
N PRO A 145 -20.73 1.79 10.33
CA PRO A 145 -21.39 0.67 11.02
C PRO A 145 -21.56 -0.59 10.18
N LYS A 146 -21.41 -0.48 8.86
CA LYS A 146 -21.47 -1.61 7.92
C LYS A 146 -20.10 -2.19 7.55
N LEU A 147 -19.01 -1.58 8.04
CA LEU A 147 -17.67 -2.13 7.86
C LEU A 147 -17.52 -3.42 8.66
N VAL A 148 -17.19 -4.50 7.98
CA VAL A 148 -17.08 -5.82 8.59
C VAL A 148 -15.74 -5.96 9.33
N ALA A 149 -15.79 -6.32 10.60
CA ALA A 149 -14.57 -6.66 11.34
C ALA A 149 -14.03 -8.01 10.87
N ASN A 150 -12.80 -8.06 10.42
CA ASN A 150 -12.10 -9.30 10.15
C ASN A 150 -11.44 -9.80 11.44
N GLU A 151 -12.22 -10.50 12.26
CA GLU A 151 -11.76 -11.06 13.52
C GLU A 151 -10.69 -12.14 13.28
N GLY A 152 -9.61 -12.07 14.06
CA GLY A 152 -8.47 -12.99 13.91
C GLY A 152 -7.51 -12.60 12.79
N ASN A 153 -7.73 -11.49 12.08
CA ASN A 153 -6.85 -11.00 11.01
C ASN A 153 -6.57 -12.07 9.93
N VAL A 154 -7.59 -12.82 9.54
CA VAL A 154 -7.45 -13.88 8.53
C VAL A 154 -7.32 -13.27 7.14
N CYS A 155 -6.41 -13.80 6.32
CA CYS A 155 -6.33 -13.41 4.92
C CYS A 155 -7.58 -13.93 4.17
N ASN A 156 -8.45 -12.99 3.78
CA ASN A 156 -9.69 -13.31 3.08
C ASN A 156 -9.71 -12.66 1.69
N ALA A 157 -9.46 -13.47 0.67
CA ALA A 157 -9.43 -13.06 -0.73
C ALA A 157 -10.70 -13.50 -1.50
N THR A 158 -11.86 -13.25 -0.93
CA THR A 158 -13.14 -13.60 -1.56
C THR A 158 -13.40 -12.75 -2.81
N PRO A 159 -13.77 -13.35 -3.96
CA PRO A 159 -14.11 -12.61 -5.17
C PRO A 159 -15.23 -11.60 -4.95
N GLY A 160 -15.03 -10.36 -5.43
CA GLY A 160 -15.96 -9.24 -5.26
C GLY A 160 -15.96 -8.62 -3.88
N HIS A 161 -14.93 -8.92 -3.05
CA HIS A 161 -14.75 -8.34 -1.72
C HIS A 161 -13.48 -7.50 -1.63
N LEU A 162 -13.55 -6.47 -0.80
CA LEU A 162 -12.43 -5.63 -0.41
C LEU A 162 -11.95 -6.00 0.98
N SER A 163 -10.67 -6.33 1.10
CA SER A 163 -9.97 -6.49 2.37
C SER A 163 -9.08 -5.27 2.63
N LEU A 164 -9.16 -4.70 3.84
CA LEU A 164 -8.34 -3.57 4.28
C LEU A 164 -7.43 -4.04 5.41
N ALA A 165 -6.14 -3.91 5.23
CA ALA A 165 -5.15 -4.32 6.23
C ALA A 165 -3.94 -3.39 6.23
N THR A 166 -3.39 -3.08 7.42
CA THR A 166 -2.13 -2.34 7.50
C THR A 166 -0.96 -3.21 7.04
N PHE A 167 0.17 -2.57 6.71
CA PHE A 167 1.43 -3.25 6.41
C PHE A 167 1.83 -4.26 7.50
N TYR A 168 1.50 -3.96 8.76
CA TYR A 168 1.79 -4.87 9.88
C TYR A 168 1.06 -6.21 9.76
N ILE A 169 -0.21 -6.16 9.37
CA ILE A 169 -1.04 -7.36 9.22
C ILE A 169 -0.73 -8.08 7.90
N SER A 170 -0.67 -7.34 6.78
CA SER A 170 -0.42 -7.93 5.47
C SER A 170 0.96 -8.60 5.37
N SER A 171 1.97 -8.13 6.14
CA SER A 171 3.25 -8.83 6.25
C SER A 171 3.12 -10.23 6.85
N GLY A 172 2.21 -10.42 7.82
CA GLY A 172 1.91 -11.73 8.37
C GLY A 172 1.30 -12.65 7.33
N TRP A 173 0.32 -12.16 6.57
CA TRP A 173 -0.28 -12.94 5.48
C TRP A 173 0.74 -13.32 4.41
N ALA A 174 1.62 -12.38 4.03
CA ALA A 174 2.66 -12.66 3.04
C ALA A 174 3.65 -13.73 3.53
N LYS A 175 3.98 -13.75 4.82
CA LYS A 175 4.81 -14.77 5.44
C LYS A 175 4.12 -16.13 5.43
N ASP A 176 2.86 -16.19 5.87
CA ASP A 176 2.14 -17.46 6.08
C ASP A 176 1.72 -18.10 4.73
N MET A 177 1.61 -17.30 3.65
CA MET A 177 1.17 -17.74 2.33
C MET A 177 2.32 -17.81 1.32
N LEU A 178 3.43 -18.48 1.66
CA LEU A 178 4.65 -18.49 0.85
C LEU A 178 4.46 -19.03 -0.57
N GLU A 179 3.54 -19.93 -0.80
CA GLU A 179 3.35 -20.59 -2.08
C GLU A 179 2.17 -20.05 -2.91
N THR A 180 1.36 -19.16 -2.36
CA THR A 180 0.14 -18.69 -3.02
C THR A 180 0.09 -17.16 -3.15
N THR A 181 -0.57 -16.69 -4.21
CA THR A 181 -0.91 -15.28 -4.41
C THR A 181 -2.42 -15.14 -4.24
N PRO A 182 -2.91 -14.78 -3.03
CA PRO A 182 -4.33 -14.91 -2.70
C PRO A 182 -5.23 -13.91 -3.42
N PHE A 183 -4.78 -12.66 -3.62
CA PHE A 183 -5.60 -11.61 -4.19
C PHE A 183 -5.39 -11.43 -5.70
N ASP A 184 -6.47 -11.14 -6.43
CA ASP A 184 -6.35 -10.72 -7.83
C ASP A 184 -5.61 -9.39 -7.92
N TYR A 185 -5.93 -8.45 -7.01
CA TYR A 185 -5.32 -7.12 -6.96
C TYR A 185 -4.91 -6.73 -5.55
N VAL A 186 -3.71 -6.16 -5.45
CA VAL A 186 -3.25 -5.46 -4.26
C VAL A 186 -3.03 -3.99 -4.62
N ILE A 187 -3.60 -3.08 -3.85
CA ILE A 187 -3.38 -1.65 -3.99
C ILE A 187 -2.63 -1.19 -2.73
N VAL A 188 -1.47 -0.62 -2.93
CA VAL A 188 -0.62 -0.13 -1.84
C VAL A 188 -0.74 1.38 -1.81
N ASP A 189 -1.46 1.89 -0.82
CA ASP A 189 -1.54 3.33 -0.56
C ASP A 189 -0.37 3.80 0.30
N GLU A 190 0.04 5.04 0.13
CA GLU A 190 1.23 5.60 0.80
C GLU A 190 2.50 4.75 0.58
N ALA A 191 2.68 4.20 -0.63
CA ALA A 191 3.80 3.31 -0.95
C ALA A 191 5.18 3.94 -0.68
N SER A 192 5.30 5.27 -0.72
CA SER A 192 6.51 6.01 -0.32
C SER A 192 6.91 5.81 1.14
N GLN A 193 5.97 5.38 2.00
CA GLN A 193 6.21 5.05 3.40
C GLN A 193 6.62 3.57 3.62
N ALA A 194 6.73 2.78 2.56
CA ALA A 194 7.04 1.36 2.65
C ALA A 194 8.54 1.09 2.53
N LEU A 195 9.08 0.29 3.46
CA LEU A 195 10.40 -0.30 3.32
C LEU A 195 10.42 -1.34 2.18
N LEU A 196 11.56 -1.58 1.55
CA LEU A 196 11.68 -2.56 0.46
C LEU A 196 11.13 -3.97 0.80
N PRO A 197 11.33 -4.54 2.00
CA PRO A 197 10.69 -5.80 2.37
C PRO A 197 9.16 -5.74 2.42
N MET A 198 8.57 -4.56 2.71
CA MET A 198 7.11 -4.37 2.63
C MET A 198 6.61 -4.33 1.20
N ILE A 199 7.37 -3.71 0.30
CA ILE A 199 7.12 -3.77 -1.13
C ILE A 199 7.08 -5.25 -1.59
N ALA A 200 8.08 -6.03 -1.21
CA ALA A 200 8.15 -7.46 -1.51
C ALA A 200 6.95 -8.24 -0.94
N ALA A 201 6.57 -7.98 0.32
CA ALA A 201 5.42 -8.60 0.95
C ALA A 201 4.12 -8.30 0.21
N SER A 202 3.91 -7.04 -0.17
CA SER A 202 2.71 -6.63 -0.90
C SER A 202 2.66 -7.24 -2.31
N LYS A 203 3.80 -7.28 -3.00
CA LYS A 203 3.91 -7.92 -4.33
C LYS A 203 3.54 -9.38 -4.30
N LYS A 204 3.89 -10.08 -3.24
CA LYS A 204 3.61 -11.49 -3.07
C LYS A 204 2.12 -11.79 -2.90
N LEU A 205 1.37 -10.89 -2.26
CA LEU A 205 -0.05 -11.09 -1.98
C LEU A 205 -0.96 -10.89 -3.18
N GLY A 206 -0.51 -10.19 -4.25
CA GLY A 206 -1.33 -9.85 -5.39
C GLY A 206 -0.82 -10.37 -6.71
N SER A 207 -1.71 -10.92 -7.54
CA SER A 207 -1.40 -11.25 -8.93
C SER A 207 -1.07 -9.98 -9.72
N LYS A 208 -1.78 -8.90 -9.41
CA LYS A 208 -1.54 -7.55 -9.94
C LYS A 208 -1.43 -6.55 -8.81
N VAL A 209 -0.48 -5.62 -8.92
CA VAL A 209 -0.23 -4.64 -7.85
C VAL A 209 -0.22 -3.21 -8.40
N VAL A 210 -0.96 -2.34 -7.71
CA VAL A 210 -0.98 -0.90 -7.97
C VAL A 210 -0.32 -0.18 -6.81
N TRP A 211 0.78 0.50 -7.09
CA TRP A 211 1.54 1.28 -6.11
C TRP A 211 1.11 2.74 -6.20
N ILE A 212 0.66 3.31 -5.09
CA ILE A 212 0.24 4.71 -5.01
C ILE A 212 1.15 5.42 -4.01
N GLY A 213 1.93 6.37 -4.49
CA GLY A 213 2.90 7.07 -3.65
C GLY A 213 3.30 8.42 -4.22
N ASP A 214 4.27 9.03 -3.56
CA ASP A 214 4.91 10.25 -4.03
C ASP A 214 6.38 10.22 -3.62
N GLN A 215 7.29 10.10 -4.60
CA GLN A 215 8.74 10.09 -4.36
C GLN A 215 9.27 11.37 -3.73
N LYS A 216 8.52 12.48 -3.83
CA LYS A 216 8.90 13.75 -3.21
C LYS A 216 8.42 13.88 -1.77
N GLN A 217 7.60 12.94 -1.28
CA GLN A 217 7.23 12.87 0.13
C GLN A 217 8.35 12.24 0.96
N LEU A 218 8.24 12.43 2.28
CA LEU A 218 9.20 11.87 3.22
C LEU A 218 9.27 10.34 3.09
N ALA A 219 10.49 9.83 2.99
CA ALA A 219 10.75 8.40 3.12
C ALA A 219 10.35 7.88 4.51
N PRO A 220 10.24 6.57 4.71
CA PRO A 220 9.98 6.00 6.02
C PRO A 220 10.91 6.55 7.09
N ILE A 221 10.35 6.90 8.24
CA ILE A 221 11.17 7.35 9.37
C ILE A 221 11.87 6.13 9.96
N VAL A 222 13.20 6.13 9.92
CA VAL A 222 14.03 5.12 10.56
C VAL A 222 14.86 5.74 11.67
N LYS A 223 15.03 5.01 12.78
CA LYS A 223 15.83 5.49 13.93
C LYS A 223 17.33 5.42 13.71
N THR A 224 17.76 4.69 12.69
CA THR A 224 19.18 4.52 12.37
C THR A 224 19.73 5.82 11.80
N ASN A 225 20.94 6.21 12.25
CA ASN A 225 21.63 7.39 11.75
C ASN A 225 21.85 7.27 10.22
N GLU A 226 21.65 8.38 9.51
CA GLU A 226 21.75 8.46 8.05
C GLU A 226 23.14 8.09 7.55
N ASP A 227 24.23 8.48 8.26
CA ASP A 227 25.59 8.10 7.92
C ASP A 227 25.76 6.58 7.93
N LYS A 228 25.16 5.90 8.90
CA LYS A 228 25.20 4.43 8.98
C LYS A 228 24.40 3.79 7.86
N ILE A 229 23.23 4.34 7.51
CA ILE A 229 22.42 3.87 6.37
C ILE A 229 23.24 3.93 5.08
N ASN A 230 23.91 5.06 4.85
CA ASN A 230 24.71 5.29 3.65
C ASN A 230 25.97 4.39 3.64
N THR A 231 26.70 4.32 4.76
CA THR A 231 27.93 3.50 4.88
C THR A 231 27.64 2.01 4.69
N CYS A 232 26.50 1.52 5.19
CA CYS A 232 26.10 0.12 5.06
C CYS A 232 25.35 -0.18 3.74
N GLY A 233 25.13 0.80 2.88
CA GLY A 233 24.37 0.61 1.63
C GLY A 233 22.90 0.27 1.84
N TRP A 234 22.28 0.70 2.95
CA TRP A 234 20.88 0.37 3.29
C TRP A 234 19.87 1.35 2.69
N SER A 235 20.32 2.38 1.98
CA SER A 235 19.43 3.38 1.36
C SER A 235 18.34 2.75 0.48
N PRO A 236 18.61 1.73 -0.37
CA PRO A 236 17.56 1.08 -1.15
C PRO A 236 16.50 0.38 -0.31
N ILE A 237 16.87 -0.15 0.87
CA ILE A 237 15.92 -0.80 1.78
C ILE A 237 14.99 0.24 2.40
N VAL A 238 15.54 1.37 2.83
CA VAL A 238 14.77 2.46 3.47
C VAL A 238 13.89 3.17 2.44
N LYS A 239 14.40 3.44 1.25
CA LYS A 239 13.68 4.08 0.15
C LYS A 239 13.01 3.04 -0.75
N GLY A 240 12.19 2.16 -0.17
CA GLY A 240 11.66 1.00 -0.87
C GLY A 240 10.87 1.35 -2.14
N PHE A 241 10.04 2.40 -2.10
CA PHE A 241 9.27 2.82 -3.27
C PHE A 241 10.15 3.42 -4.38
N ASP A 242 11.15 4.23 -4.03
CA ASP A 242 12.11 4.75 -5.00
C ASP A 242 12.89 3.61 -5.65
N THR A 243 13.34 2.66 -4.83
CA THR A 243 14.06 1.47 -5.30
C THR A 243 13.20 0.65 -6.26
N LEU A 244 11.92 0.42 -5.92
CA LEU A 244 10.97 -0.25 -6.81
C LEU A 244 10.86 0.46 -8.14
N CYS A 245 10.61 1.77 -8.12
CA CYS A 245 10.34 2.56 -9.32
C CYS A 245 11.56 2.72 -10.22
N ASN A 246 12.75 2.75 -9.64
CA ASN A 246 13.98 2.92 -10.38
C ASN A 246 14.51 1.61 -11.01
N ASN A 247 14.17 0.46 -10.42
CA ASN A 247 14.77 -0.81 -10.81
C ASN A 247 13.79 -1.76 -11.51
N ILE A 248 12.47 -1.58 -11.34
CA ILE A 248 11.49 -2.45 -11.99
C ILE A 248 10.82 -1.72 -13.15
N PRO A 249 10.99 -2.20 -14.39
CA PRO A 249 10.28 -1.65 -15.54
C PRO A 249 8.77 -1.87 -15.35
N MET A 250 8.04 -0.77 -15.19
CA MET A 250 6.58 -0.80 -15.06
C MET A 250 5.95 0.49 -15.59
N PRO A 251 4.72 0.44 -16.11
CA PRO A 251 3.98 1.64 -16.43
C PRO A 251 3.83 2.53 -15.21
N THR A 252 4.13 3.82 -15.39
CA THR A 252 4.10 4.79 -14.31
C THR A 252 3.32 6.01 -14.75
N PHE A 253 2.37 6.44 -13.92
CA PHE A 253 1.52 7.58 -14.18
C PHE A 253 1.72 8.66 -13.13
N MET A 254 1.73 9.92 -13.57
CA MET A 254 1.82 11.09 -12.69
C MET A 254 0.55 11.91 -12.76
N LEU A 255 -0.04 12.16 -11.60
CA LEU A 255 -1.11 13.12 -11.42
C LEU A 255 -0.49 14.51 -11.20
N SER A 256 -0.77 15.46 -12.07
CA SER A 256 -0.18 16.82 -12.05
C SER A 256 -1.11 17.88 -11.50
N ASP A 257 -2.41 17.63 -11.57
CA ASP A 257 -3.43 18.63 -11.22
C ASP A 257 -3.88 18.45 -9.78
N THR A 258 -3.94 19.54 -9.03
CA THR A 258 -4.51 19.60 -7.66
C THR A 258 -5.93 20.11 -7.73
N PHE A 259 -6.81 19.52 -6.90
CA PHE A 259 -8.20 19.95 -6.72
C PHE A 259 -8.32 20.92 -5.57
#